data_3b2f84e8dce5d5587f35bf7c09c16dcf
#
_entry.id   3b2f84e8dce5d5587f35bf7c09c16dcf
#
_cell.length_a   1.000
_cell.length_b   1.000
_cell.length_c   1.000
_cell.angle_alpha   90.00
_cell.angle_beta   90.00
_cell.angle_gamma   90.00
#
_symmetry.space_group_name_H-M   'P 1'
#
loop_
_entity.id
_entity.type
_entity.pdbx_description
1 polymer ?
#
loop_
_entity_poly.entity_id
_entity_poly.type
_entity_poly.pdbx_seq_one_letter_code
_entity_poly.pdbx_strand_id
1 'polypeptide(L)'
;MTSNHFRRIALGMAGAVEGAHMDHPDFRAANGRIFATLNEDHTRGMASLTPEQQAEFMKRAPDVFVPAAGAWGRGGSTMIVLAQADAEMVGEAVTLAWQSASAKPPARQAKAGRAAKPKSARAKITGRTPALPKRPARKRR
;
A
#
# COMPACT_ATOMS: atom_id res chain seq x y z
N MET A 1 18.05 11.79 -8.54
CA MET A 1 17.75 10.48 -9.19
C MET A 1 16.46 10.61 -9.99
N THR A 2 16.33 9.82 -11.04
CA THR A 2 15.11 9.83 -11.87
C THR A 2 14.12 8.79 -11.39
N SER A 3 12.87 8.94 -11.81
CA SER A 3 11.83 7.94 -11.52
C SER A 3 12.19 6.58 -12.14
N ASN A 4 12.80 6.57 -13.32
CA ASN A 4 13.23 5.31 -13.94
C ASN A 4 14.32 4.62 -13.13
N HIS A 5 15.20 5.39 -12.51
CA HIS A 5 16.22 4.82 -11.65
C HIS A 5 15.59 4.21 -10.40
N PHE A 6 14.62 4.91 -9.81
CA PHE A 6 13.87 4.40 -8.67
C PHE A 6 13.16 3.08 -9.06
N ARG A 7 12.52 3.08 -10.23
CA ARG A 7 11.84 1.89 -10.74
C ARG A 7 12.79 0.70 -10.85
N ARG A 8 13.98 0.93 -11.38
CA ARG A 8 14.97 -0.14 -11.51
C ARG A 8 15.41 -0.68 -10.16
N ILE A 9 15.56 0.20 -9.18
CA ILE A 9 15.93 -0.24 -7.83
C ILE A 9 14.83 -1.14 -7.26
N ALA A 10 13.58 -0.71 -7.37
CA ALA A 10 12.46 -1.48 -6.83
C ALA A 10 12.31 -2.82 -7.54
N LEU A 11 12.42 -2.82 -8.86
CA LEU A 11 12.27 -4.06 -9.64
C LEU A 11 13.47 -4.99 -9.52
N GLY A 12 14.58 -4.48 -8.98
CA GLY A 12 15.74 -5.32 -8.70
C GLY A 12 15.56 -6.22 -7.49
N MET A 13 14.52 -6.00 -6.67
CA MET A 13 14.26 -6.87 -5.53
C MET A 13 13.71 -8.21 -6.01
N ALA A 14 14.11 -9.29 -5.32
CA ALA A 14 13.71 -10.64 -5.73
C ALA A 14 12.18 -10.76 -5.74
N GLY A 15 11.64 -11.23 -6.85
CA GLY A 15 10.20 -11.46 -7.00
C GLY A 15 9.36 -10.21 -7.15
N ALA A 16 9.98 -9.03 -7.25
CA ALA A 16 9.26 -7.78 -7.34
C ALA A 16 8.59 -7.62 -8.70
N VAL A 17 7.36 -7.11 -8.68
CA VAL A 17 6.62 -6.82 -9.91
C VAL A 17 6.03 -5.41 -9.81
N GLU A 18 5.88 -4.79 -10.95
CA GLU A 18 5.27 -3.47 -11.02
C GLU A 18 3.79 -3.61 -11.36
N GLY A 19 2.95 -2.91 -10.61
CA GLY A 19 1.54 -2.77 -10.92
C GLY A 19 1.18 -1.30 -10.90
N ALA A 20 -0.09 -1.00 -10.82
CA ALA A 20 -0.54 0.37 -10.72
C ALA A 20 -1.90 0.41 -10.04
N HIS A 21 -2.14 1.48 -9.31
CA HIS A 21 -3.47 1.77 -8.80
C HIS A 21 -3.63 3.28 -8.73
N MET A 22 -4.82 3.77 -9.07
CA MET A 22 -5.13 5.19 -9.04
C MET A 22 -4.08 6.02 -9.79
N ASP A 23 -3.64 5.52 -10.94
CA ASP A 23 -2.67 6.16 -11.83
C ASP A 23 -1.25 6.27 -11.24
N HIS A 24 -0.99 5.55 -10.16
CA HIS A 24 0.35 5.50 -9.55
C HIS A 24 0.98 4.15 -9.81
N PRO A 25 2.23 4.12 -10.31
CA PRO A 25 2.94 2.85 -10.35
C PRO A 25 3.21 2.35 -8.93
N ASP A 26 3.00 1.08 -8.70
CA ASP A 26 3.36 0.48 -7.42
C ASP A 26 4.25 -0.73 -7.65
N PHE A 27 5.01 -1.09 -6.63
CA PHE A 27 5.96 -2.19 -6.70
C PHE A 27 5.61 -3.16 -5.58
N ARG A 28 5.42 -4.42 -5.95
CA ARG A 28 4.91 -5.44 -5.05
C ARG A 28 5.92 -6.56 -4.90
N ALA A 29 6.04 -7.05 -3.66
CA ALA A 29 6.84 -8.23 -3.38
C ALA A 29 6.12 -9.46 -3.95
N ALA A 30 6.80 -10.60 -3.93
CA ALA A 30 6.26 -11.85 -4.47
C ALA A 30 4.94 -12.25 -3.81
N ASN A 31 4.72 -11.84 -2.56
CA ASN A 31 3.48 -12.14 -1.84
C ASN A 31 2.35 -11.14 -2.14
N GLY A 32 2.55 -10.23 -3.09
CA GLY A 32 1.54 -9.26 -3.50
C GLY A 32 1.49 -7.98 -2.66
N ARG A 33 2.33 -7.87 -1.64
CA ARG A 33 2.35 -6.68 -0.79
C ARG A 33 3.11 -5.55 -1.46
N ILE A 34 2.53 -4.35 -1.44
CA ILE A 34 3.18 -3.17 -1.99
C ILE A 34 4.27 -2.71 -1.02
N PHE A 35 5.48 -2.51 -1.51
CA PHE A 35 6.57 -2.02 -0.68
C PHE A 35 7.07 -0.65 -1.12
N ALA A 36 6.73 -0.22 -2.34
CA ALA A 36 7.16 1.08 -2.85
C ALA A 36 6.17 1.55 -3.90
N THR A 37 6.11 2.86 -4.10
CA THR A 37 5.28 3.45 -5.16
C THR A 37 5.99 4.66 -5.75
N LEU A 38 5.50 5.12 -6.89
CA LEU A 38 5.85 6.43 -7.45
C LEU A 38 4.59 7.28 -7.43
N ASN A 39 4.75 8.57 -7.18
CA ASN A 39 3.59 9.45 -7.22
C ASN A 39 3.22 9.77 -8.66
N GLU A 40 2.10 10.45 -8.82
CA GLU A 40 1.49 10.69 -10.12
C GLU A 40 2.42 11.41 -11.10
N ASP A 41 3.13 12.42 -10.64
CA ASP A 41 4.03 13.19 -11.50
C ASP A 41 5.44 12.63 -11.53
N HIS A 42 5.67 11.50 -10.89
CA HIS A 42 6.96 10.79 -10.86
C HIS A 42 8.11 11.62 -10.28
N THR A 43 7.81 12.58 -9.42
CA THR A 43 8.85 13.36 -8.73
C THR A 43 9.21 12.80 -7.38
N ARG A 44 8.36 11.91 -6.85
CA ARG A 44 8.59 11.33 -5.53
C ARG A 44 8.33 9.85 -5.57
N GLY A 45 9.13 9.12 -4.81
CA GLY A 45 8.84 7.73 -4.52
C GLY A 45 8.28 7.61 -3.12
N MET A 46 7.83 6.42 -2.77
CA MET A 46 7.40 6.10 -1.41
C MET A 46 7.93 4.72 -1.07
N ALA A 47 8.41 4.56 0.15
CA ALA A 47 8.83 3.26 0.66
C ALA A 47 8.04 2.98 1.94
N SER A 48 7.57 1.73 2.08
CA SER A 48 6.80 1.31 3.25
C SER A 48 7.76 0.86 4.34
N LEU A 49 8.22 1.80 5.13
CA LEU A 49 9.16 1.55 6.22
C LEU A 49 8.40 1.34 7.53
N THR A 50 9.11 0.86 8.55
CA THR A 50 8.59 0.93 9.91
C THR A 50 8.81 2.35 10.45
N PRO A 51 8.07 2.75 11.49
CA PRO A 51 8.29 4.08 12.06
C PRO A 51 9.74 4.30 12.53
N GLU A 52 10.38 3.25 13.03
CA GLU A 52 11.78 3.34 13.46
C GLU A 52 12.72 3.57 12.28
N GLN A 53 12.50 2.83 11.19
CA GLN A 53 13.29 3.00 9.98
C GLN A 53 13.05 4.38 9.38
N GLN A 54 11.80 4.83 9.37
CA GLN A 54 11.45 6.15 8.89
C GLN A 54 12.23 7.23 9.64
N ALA A 55 12.23 7.15 10.98
CA ALA A 55 12.93 8.12 11.81
C ALA A 55 14.42 8.15 11.50
N GLU A 56 15.01 6.98 11.27
CA GLU A 56 16.44 6.88 10.98
C GLU A 56 16.77 7.55 9.64
N PHE A 57 16.00 7.26 8.60
CA PHE A 57 16.25 7.88 7.29
C PHE A 57 15.99 9.38 7.30
N MET A 58 14.96 9.83 8.00
CA MET A 58 14.67 11.25 8.13
C MET A 58 15.80 11.99 8.84
N LYS A 59 16.40 11.34 9.81
CA LYS A 59 17.54 11.91 10.55
C LYS A 59 18.77 12.02 9.65
N ARG A 60 18.98 11.01 8.82
CA ARG A 60 20.17 10.97 7.93
C ARG A 60 20.03 11.94 6.77
N ALA A 61 18.83 12.11 6.23
CA ALA A 61 18.61 12.94 5.05
C ALA A 61 17.21 13.57 5.10
N PRO A 62 17.02 14.60 5.91
CA PRO A 62 15.69 15.20 6.06
C PRO A 62 15.17 15.88 4.80
N ASP A 63 16.05 16.21 3.86
CA ASP A 63 15.63 16.80 2.58
C ASP A 63 15.12 15.75 1.61
N VAL A 64 15.40 14.49 1.87
CA VAL A 64 15.04 13.39 0.98
C VAL A 64 13.85 12.62 1.51
N PHE A 65 13.85 12.29 2.81
CA PHE A 65 12.86 11.42 3.42
C PHE A 65 11.89 12.23 4.26
N VAL A 66 10.61 12.16 3.89
CA VAL A 66 9.54 12.93 4.53
C VAL A 66 8.40 11.97 4.82
N PRO A 67 7.75 12.04 5.99
CA PRO A 67 6.64 11.12 6.24
C PRO A 67 5.50 11.39 5.25
N ALA A 68 4.85 10.33 4.82
CA ALA A 68 3.66 10.47 4.01
C ALA A 68 2.55 11.14 4.84
N ALA A 69 1.56 11.69 4.16
CA ALA A 69 0.49 12.43 4.84
C ALA A 69 -0.36 11.50 5.70
N GLY A 70 -0.82 12.03 6.82
CA GLY A 70 -1.83 11.38 7.66
C GLY A 70 -1.36 10.07 8.30
N ALA A 71 -2.30 9.15 8.43
CA ALA A 71 -2.06 7.87 9.10
C ALA A 71 -0.99 7.03 8.41
N TRP A 72 -0.87 7.17 7.11
CA TRP A 72 0.15 6.44 6.35
C TRP A 72 1.55 6.78 6.84
N GLY A 73 1.82 8.08 7.00
CA GLY A 73 3.11 8.53 7.50
C GLY A 73 3.37 8.09 8.92
N ARG A 74 2.34 8.10 9.75
CA ARG A 74 2.49 7.66 11.14
C ARG A 74 2.79 6.17 11.22
N GLY A 75 2.34 5.40 10.23
CA GLY A 75 2.63 3.97 10.16
C GLY A 75 3.98 3.63 9.56
N GLY A 76 4.71 4.65 9.09
CA GLY A 76 6.05 4.45 8.55
C GLY A 76 6.19 4.69 7.05
N SER A 77 5.09 4.92 6.33
CA SER A 77 5.19 5.23 4.90
C SER A 77 5.96 6.53 4.72
N THR A 78 7.01 6.49 3.93
CA THR A 78 7.97 7.57 3.82
C THR A 78 8.10 7.99 2.37
N MET A 79 7.88 9.27 2.12
CA MET A 79 8.06 9.85 0.79
C MET A 79 9.54 10.12 0.55
N ILE A 80 9.96 9.93 -0.68
CA ILE A 80 11.35 10.12 -1.10
C ILE A 80 11.37 11.19 -2.18
N VAL A 81 12.00 12.33 -1.91
CA VAL A 81 12.11 13.42 -2.87
C VAL A 81 13.22 13.06 -3.85
N LEU A 82 12.87 12.60 -5.03
CA LEU A 82 13.83 12.01 -5.96
C LEU A 82 14.90 12.99 -6.41
N ALA A 83 14.55 14.27 -6.58
CA ALA A 83 15.51 15.27 -7.03
C ALA A 83 16.67 15.43 -6.05
N GLN A 84 16.46 15.14 -4.78
CA GLN A 84 17.50 15.27 -3.74
C GLN A 84 18.08 13.92 -3.34
N ALA A 85 17.59 12.83 -3.93
CA ALA A 85 17.89 11.50 -3.45
C ALA A 85 19.17 10.94 -4.05
N ASP A 86 19.83 10.15 -3.23
CA ASP A 86 21.04 9.43 -3.57
C ASP A 86 20.66 7.96 -3.75
N ALA A 87 21.13 7.36 -4.83
CA ALA A 87 20.76 6.00 -5.21
C ALA A 87 21.08 4.97 -4.14
N GLU A 88 22.20 5.15 -3.46
CA GLU A 88 22.62 4.21 -2.43
C GLU A 88 21.66 4.20 -1.24
N MET A 89 21.31 5.39 -0.78
CA MET A 89 20.40 5.54 0.34
C MET A 89 18.98 5.10 0.00
N VAL A 90 18.53 5.41 -1.22
CA VAL A 90 17.23 4.95 -1.69
C VAL A 90 17.21 3.44 -1.82
N GLY A 91 18.28 2.87 -2.34
CA GLY A 91 18.42 1.41 -2.43
C GLY A 91 18.30 0.74 -1.08
N GLU A 92 18.92 1.33 -0.07
CA GLU A 92 18.84 0.83 1.30
C GLU A 92 17.40 0.89 1.82
N ALA A 93 16.73 2.03 1.63
CA ALA A 93 15.35 2.21 2.11
C ALA A 93 14.39 1.25 1.40
N VAL A 94 14.51 1.13 0.09
CA VAL A 94 13.65 0.25 -0.70
C VAL A 94 13.88 -1.21 -0.31
N THR A 95 15.13 -1.59 -0.07
CA THR A 95 15.45 -2.96 0.36
C THR A 95 14.77 -3.29 1.68
N LEU A 96 14.86 -2.36 2.66
CA LEU A 96 14.21 -2.57 3.94
C LEU A 96 12.69 -2.66 3.79
N ALA A 97 12.12 -1.81 2.94
CA ALA A 97 10.67 -1.85 2.68
C ALA A 97 10.28 -3.19 2.06
N TRP A 98 11.07 -3.67 1.11
CA TRP A 98 10.82 -4.96 0.46
C TRP A 98 10.93 -6.11 1.46
N GLN A 99 11.92 -6.07 2.33
CA GLN A 99 12.09 -7.10 3.36
C GLN A 99 10.90 -7.15 4.31
N SER A 100 10.45 -5.99 4.76
CA SER A 100 9.30 -5.90 5.67
C SER A 100 8.04 -6.42 5.00
N ALA A 101 7.81 -6.04 3.75
CA ALA A 101 6.64 -6.47 3.00
C ALA A 101 6.67 -7.97 2.76
N SER A 102 7.84 -8.50 2.41
CA SER A 102 8.01 -9.93 2.12
C SER A 102 7.79 -10.80 3.34
N ALA A 103 8.02 -10.26 4.53
CA ALA A 103 7.86 -11.00 5.78
C ALA A 103 6.42 -11.07 6.24
N LYS A 104 5.52 -10.28 5.64
CA LYS A 104 4.11 -10.26 6.03
C LYS A 104 3.35 -11.39 5.33
N PRO A 105 2.16 -11.75 5.84
CA PRO A 105 1.31 -12.71 5.13
C PRO A 105 0.98 -12.19 3.75
N PRO A 106 0.67 -13.08 2.78
CA PRO A 106 0.32 -12.63 1.43
C PRO A 106 -0.82 -11.64 1.44
N ALA A 107 -0.79 -10.72 0.48
CA ALA A 107 -1.85 -9.73 0.35
C ALA A 107 -3.15 -10.41 -0.02
N ARG A 108 -4.27 -9.92 0.52
CA ARG A 108 -5.57 -10.42 0.10
C ARG A 108 -5.83 -9.91 -1.29
N GLN A 109 -6.47 -10.75 -2.00
CA GLN A 109 -6.91 -10.33 -3.31
C GLN A 109 -8.00 -9.33 -3.12
N ALA A 110 -7.81 -8.71 -3.08
CA ALA A 110 -8.64 -7.91 -2.72
C ALA A 110 -9.75 -7.80 -3.39
N LYS A 111 -8.86 -8.95 -2.66
CA LYS A 111 -9.44 -9.08 -2.75
C LYS A 111 -9.86 -8.77 -3.40
N ALA A 112 -9.75 -8.96 -3.37
CA ALA A 112 -10.16 -8.85 -3.95
C ALA A 112 -10.71 -8.56 -3.98
N GLY A 113 -10.64 -8.61 -3.44
CA GLY A 113 -11.38 -8.37 -3.31
C GLY A 113 -11.77 -7.97 -2.87
N ARG A 114 -11.84 -8.10 -2.54
CA ARG A 114 -12.39 -7.91 -2.13
C ARG A 114 -12.85 -7.55 -1.80
N ALA A 115 -12.91 -7.58 -1.56
CA ALA A 115 -13.62 -7.44 -1.22
C ALA A 115 -14.13 -7.26 -0.84
N ALA A 116 -14.15 -7.25 -0.50
CA ALA A 116 -14.92 -7.17 -0.19
C ALA A 116 -15.51 -7.02 0.23
N LYS A 117 -15.63 -7.03 0.67
CA LYS A 117 -16.41 -7.02 1.00
C LYS A 117 -16.95 -6.93 1.38
N PRO A 118 -17.10 -6.94 1.75
CA PRO A 118 -17.88 -6.99 2.05
C PRO A 118 -18.39 -6.76 2.58
N LYS A 119 -18.54 -6.63 3.03
CA LYS A 119 -19.33 -6.55 3.35
C LYS A 119 -20.05 -6.43 3.50
N SER A 120 -20.13 -6.45 3.80
CA SER A 120 -21.08 -6.60 3.73
C SER A 120 -21.68 -6.90 3.80
N ALA A 121 -21.79 -6.92 4.14
CA ALA A 121 -22.64 -7.35 4.05
C ALA A 121 -23.26 -7.54 4.53
N ARG A 122 -23.43 -7.53 4.98
CA ARG A 122 -24.27 -7.78 5.25
C ARG A 122 -25.03 -7.67 5.33
N ALA A 123 -25.05 -7.59 5.62
CA ALA A 123 -25.99 -7.68 5.59
C ALA A 123 -26.70 -7.82 5.56
N LYS A 124 -26.81 -7.94 5.84
CA LYS A 124 -27.67 -8.16 5.71
C LYS A 124 -28.34 -8.34 5.67
N ILE A 125 -28.44 -8.38 6.14
CA ILE A 125 -29.32 -8.64 6.09
C ILE A 125 -29.94 -8.76 6.08
N THR A 126 -29.97 -8.77 6.50
CA THR A 126 -30.92 -8.92 6.41
C THR A 126 -31.53 -9.08 6.25
N GLY A 127 -31.53 -9.04 6.72
CA GLY A 127 -32.53 -9.20 6.58
C GLY A 127 -32.95 -9.23 6.47
N ARG A 128 -33.22 -9.43 6.72
CA ARG A 128 -34.06 -9.55 6.59
C ARG A 128 -34.60 -9.59 6.31
N THR A 129 -34.60 -9.66 6.74
CA THR A 129 -35.49 -9.79 6.55
C THR A 129 -36.03 -9.93 6.38
N PRO A 130 -36.29 -9.95 6.73
CA PRO A 130 -37.19 -10.14 6.60
C PRO A 130 -37.84 -10.19 6.46
N ALA A 131 -37.98 -10.19 6.73
CA ALA A 131 -39.00 -10.35 6.63
C ALA A 131 -39.67 -10.43 6.49
N LEU A 132 -39.73 -10.57 6.87
CA LEU A 132 -40.67 -10.72 6.79
C LEU A 132 -41.35 -10.85 6.58
N PRO A 133 -41.72 -10.86 6.80
CA PRO A 133 -42.62 -10.99 6.67
C PRO A 133 -43.29 -11.10 6.55
N LYS A 134 -43.42 -11.15 6.69
CA LYS A 134 -44.32 -11.26 6.65
C LYS A 134 -45.05 -11.30 6.41
N ARG A 135 -45.29 -11.45 6.72
CA ARG A 135 -46.19 -11.52 6.66
C ARG A 135 -47.03 -11.57 6.32
N PRO A 136 -47.37 -11.65 6.46
CA PRO A 136 -48.40 -11.71 6.27
C PRO A 136 -49.04 -11.92 6.00
N ALA A 137 -49.23 -11.81 6.22
CA ALA A 137 -50.10 -11.98 6.08
C ALA A 137 -50.72 -12.22 5.96
N ARG A 138 -50.80 -12.37 6.05
CA ARG A 138 -51.50 -12.63 6.03
C ARG A 138 -52.34 -12.77 5.74
N LYS A 139 -52.53 -12.84 5.79
CA LYS A 139 -53.38 -13.02 5.69
C LYS A 139 -54.28 -13.21 5.36
N ARG A 140 -54.75 -13.18 5.61
CA ARG A 140 -55.64 -13.36 5.49
C ARG A 140 -56.59 -13.50 5.23
N ARG A 141 -57.06 -13.47 5.31
CA ARG A 141 -57.98 -13.79 5.26
C ARG A 141 -58.98 -13.94 4.83
#